data_22c94f5430ccb942b144a82ee60959bf
#
_entry.id   22c94f5430ccb942b144a82ee60959bf
#
_cell.length_a   1.000
_cell.length_b   1.000
_cell.length_c   1.000
_cell.angle_alpha   90.00
_cell.angle_beta   90.00
_cell.angle_gamma   90.00
#
_symmetry.space_group_name_H-M   'P 1'
#
loop_
_entity.id
_entity.type
_entity.pdbx_description
1 polymer ?
#
loop_
_entity_poly.entity_id
_entity_poly.type
_entity_poly.pdbx_seq_one_letter_code
_entity_poly.pdbx_strand_id
1 'polypeptide(L)'
;PDRIGGTGGGSPVIEETKDVTTSGAAGSATTKAPTDVKVSEKTNADGTKETVAESKVSTDNQKEILKQAAEKKSAEIILEVSKADSKGADSVQLSLDVTFVKNVADKTNADLTVNTENGKVTLDQETIKAVLAEAKGATITLEVTKVSKPTEVQKKAAGANGHLLKLTIKSGDKVISDFNKGKVKVVAEIVSKLLDKKVAAIHIADDGKIEQLAGKVLTIGGKKYYEFTTPHFSTFALVDADELGLEVAEEPTVDAKALTAKLTPVARSAKTAKKNVKVTVRLDKQDKAIIQELKDAGYTVKYRFYRSTKKAAGYKAAVTKKTAVYTNTGGKKGTKYYYKVQVRVYDENGKLAAKTALKQCKYAARVWSK
;
A
#
# COMPACT_ATOMS: atom_id res chain seq x y z
N PRO A 1 16.26 22.40 -64.01
CA PRO A 1 15.34 22.96 -63.06
C PRO A 1 14.96 21.97 -61.97
N ASP A 2 15.34 22.33 -60.86
CA ASP A 2 15.04 22.05 -59.45
C ASP A 2 13.83 21.18 -59.07
N ARG A 3 14.05 20.29 -58.10
CA ARG A 3 13.14 20.17 -56.95
C ARG A 3 13.82 19.48 -55.75
N ILE A 4 14.06 20.25 -54.83
CA ILE A 4 14.07 20.26 -53.37
C ILE A 4 13.48 19.03 -52.71
N GLY A 5 14.33 18.36 -51.92
CA GLY A 5 13.94 17.31 -50.98
C GLY A 5 13.14 17.83 -49.80
N GLY A 6 12.01 17.22 -49.55
CA GLY A 6 11.20 17.43 -48.35
C GLY A 6 11.82 16.70 -47.15
N THR A 7 12.28 17.44 -46.17
CA THR A 7 12.63 16.94 -44.84
C THR A 7 11.39 16.52 -44.13
N GLY A 8 11.19 15.21 -43.93
CA GLY A 8 10.20 14.66 -43.03
C GLY A 8 10.54 15.02 -41.60
N GLY A 9 9.95 16.07 -41.09
CA GLY A 9 9.96 16.36 -39.66
C GLY A 9 9.10 15.34 -38.95
N GLY A 10 9.72 14.35 -38.32
CA GLY A 10 9.06 13.53 -37.32
C GLY A 10 8.68 14.41 -36.12
N SER A 11 7.40 14.61 -35.90
CA SER A 11 6.92 15.22 -34.67
C SER A 11 7.49 14.45 -33.47
N PRO A 12 8.01 15.11 -32.44
CA PRO A 12 8.41 14.42 -31.22
C PRO A 12 7.15 13.74 -30.64
N VAL A 13 7.22 12.43 -30.47
CA VAL A 13 6.26 11.69 -29.69
C VAL A 13 6.40 12.22 -28.27
N ILE A 14 5.48 13.08 -27.86
CA ILE A 14 5.35 13.48 -26.45
C ILE A 14 4.89 12.22 -25.73
N GLU A 15 5.81 11.49 -25.09
CA GLU A 15 5.45 10.48 -24.11
C GLU A 15 4.66 11.21 -23.01
N GLU A 16 3.37 10.88 -22.89
CA GLU A 16 2.55 11.37 -21.78
C GLU A 16 3.22 10.89 -20.49
N THR A 17 3.84 11.80 -19.77
CA THR A 17 4.35 11.55 -18.42
C THR A 17 3.16 11.27 -17.52
N LYS A 18 2.92 9.99 -17.22
CA LYS A 18 1.93 9.59 -16.22
C LYS A 18 2.39 10.20 -14.88
N ASP A 19 1.48 10.84 -14.16
CA ASP A 19 1.80 11.66 -13.01
C ASP A 19 2.43 10.89 -11.86
N VAL A 20 3.62 11.29 -11.43
CA VAL A 20 4.20 10.91 -10.14
C VAL A 20 3.51 11.73 -9.05
N THR A 21 3.01 11.07 -8.02
CA THR A 21 2.26 11.72 -6.92
C THR A 21 2.89 11.42 -5.57
N THR A 22 2.92 12.40 -4.69
CA THR A 22 3.36 12.20 -3.30
C THR A 22 2.30 12.67 -2.33
N SER A 23 1.95 11.82 -1.38
CA SER A 23 0.93 12.07 -0.36
C SER A 23 1.46 11.73 1.04
N GLY A 24 0.94 12.40 2.05
CA GLY A 24 1.34 12.22 3.45
C GLY A 24 2.18 13.37 3.99
N ALA A 25 2.54 13.28 5.27
CA ALA A 25 3.42 14.24 5.93
C ALA A 25 4.89 13.92 5.64
N ALA A 26 5.75 14.92 5.66
CA ALA A 26 7.19 14.71 5.51
C ALA A 26 7.72 13.69 6.53
N GLY A 27 8.53 12.74 6.10
CA GLY A 27 9.06 11.64 6.91
C GLY A 27 8.14 10.42 7.01
N SER A 28 6.89 10.50 6.54
CA SER A 28 5.93 9.38 6.43
C SER A 28 5.13 9.46 5.12
N ALA A 29 5.61 10.22 4.15
CA ALA A 29 4.98 10.36 2.85
C ALA A 29 5.20 9.09 2.01
N THR A 30 4.28 8.86 1.08
CA THR A 30 4.39 7.83 0.04
C THR A 30 4.45 8.49 -1.32
N THR A 31 5.48 8.19 -2.08
CA THR A 31 5.61 8.60 -3.49
C THR A 31 5.16 7.45 -4.38
N LYS A 32 4.21 7.70 -5.28
CA LYS A 32 3.69 6.70 -6.22
C LYS A 32 3.96 7.10 -7.65
N ALA A 33 4.34 6.13 -8.47
CA ALA A 33 4.52 6.31 -9.89
C ALA A 33 3.95 5.13 -10.67
N PRO A 34 3.24 5.37 -11.78
CA PRO A 34 2.89 4.33 -12.73
C PRO A 34 4.12 3.83 -13.48
N THR A 35 4.00 2.64 -14.05
CA THR A 35 5.00 2.04 -14.93
C THR A 35 4.43 1.83 -16.32
N ASP A 36 5.28 1.79 -17.33
CA ASP A 36 4.91 1.39 -18.69
C ASP A 36 4.89 -0.13 -18.76
N VAL A 37 3.84 -0.71 -19.33
CA VAL A 37 3.64 -2.16 -19.37
C VAL A 37 3.49 -2.65 -20.80
N LYS A 38 4.20 -3.72 -21.15
CA LYS A 38 4.04 -4.47 -22.40
C LYS A 38 3.76 -5.93 -22.07
N VAL A 39 2.67 -6.47 -22.58
CA VAL A 39 2.32 -7.89 -22.39
C VAL A 39 2.74 -8.69 -23.61
N SER A 40 3.38 -9.83 -23.37
CA SER A 40 3.82 -10.78 -24.39
C SER A 40 3.58 -12.22 -23.94
N GLU A 41 3.48 -13.15 -24.89
CA GLU A 41 3.49 -14.58 -24.63
C GLU A 41 4.91 -15.11 -24.79
N LYS A 42 5.40 -15.84 -23.79
CA LYS A 42 6.72 -16.48 -23.80
C LYS A 42 6.56 -17.98 -23.79
N THR A 43 7.32 -18.68 -24.61
CA THR A 43 7.41 -20.13 -24.57
C THR A 43 8.61 -20.54 -23.75
N ASN A 44 8.39 -21.31 -22.69
CA ASN A 44 9.42 -21.86 -21.81
C ASN A 44 10.18 -23.01 -22.48
N ALA A 45 11.32 -23.42 -21.92
CA ALA A 45 12.14 -24.50 -22.46
C ALA A 45 11.41 -25.87 -22.51
N ASP A 46 10.40 -26.07 -21.67
CA ASP A 46 9.53 -27.25 -21.65
C ASP A 46 8.35 -27.18 -22.64
N GLY A 47 8.30 -26.13 -23.49
CA GLY A 47 7.22 -25.89 -24.44
C GLY A 47 5.94 -25.27 -23.85
N THR A 48 5.90 -25.00 -22.56
CA THR A 48 4.75 -24.33 -21.94
C THR A 48 4.74 -22.84 -22.28
N LYS A 49 3.53 -22.27 -22.44
CA LYS A 49 3.34 -20.84 -22.69
C LYS A 49 3.00 -20.13 -21.37
N GLU A 50 3.59 -18.99 -21.21
CA GLU A 50 3.41 -18.08 -20.07
C GLU A 50 3.15 -16.66 -20.59
N THR A 51 2.16 -15.98 -20.02
CA THR A 51 1.89 -14.59 -20.31
C THR A 51 2.74 -13.73 -19.38
N VAL A 52 3.62 -12.89 -19.96
CA VAL A 52 4.54 -12.05 -19.21
C VAL A 52 4.20 -10.58 -19.44
N ALA A 53 3.99 -9.83 -18.37
CA ALA A 53 3.91 -8.39 -18.37
C ALA A 53 5.29 -7.80 -18.03
N GLU A 54 5.98 -7.31 -19.05
CA GLU A 54 7.24 -6.58 -18.90
C GLU A 54 6.95 -5.13 -18.58
N SER A 55 7.56 -4.61 -17.52
CA SER A 55 7.31 -3.26 -17.04
C SER A 55 8.61 -2.48 -16.82
N LYS A 56 8.54 -1.18 -16.96
CA LYS A 56 9.65 -0.25 -16.68
C LYS A 56 9.14 1.08 -16.18
N VAL A 57 9.99 1.83 -15.50
CA VAL A 57 9.74 3.22 -15.12
C VAL A 57 10.45 4.11 -16.15
N SER A 58 9.75 5.05 -16.76
CA SER A 58 10.36 5.99 -17.71
C SER A 58 11.44 6.83 -17.04
N THR A 59 12.44 7.28 -17.80
CA THR A 59 13.55 8.10 -17.27
C THR A 59 13.07 9.38 -16.60
N ASP A 60 12.03 10.00 -17.12
CA ASP A 60 11.46 11.23 -16.52
C ASP A 60 10.71 10.94 -15.23
N ASN A 61 9.97 9.83 -15.18
CA ASN A 61 9.36 9.39 -13.91
C ASN A 61 10.42 9.04 -12.86
N GLN A 62 11.53 8.39 -13.23
CA GLN A 62 12.63 8.12 -12.30
C GLN A 62 13.18 9.41 -11.66
N LYS A 63 13.41 10.46 -12.47
CA LYS A 63 13.87 11.78 -11.97
C LYS A 63 12.85 12.42 -11.03
N GLU A 64 11.58 12.41 -11.43
CA GLU A 64 10.51 13.04 -10.63
C GLU A 64 10.23 12.28 -9.33
N ILE A 65 10.28 10.93 -9.34
CA ILE A 65 10.20 10.09 -8.13
C ILE A 65 11.29 10.50 -7.13
N LEU A 66 12.55 10.54 -7.58
CA LEU A 66 13.68 10.88 -6.70
C LEU A 66 13.56 12.28 -6.13
N LYS A 67 13.14 13.24 -6.94
CA LYS A 67 12.92 14.62 -6.51
C LYS A 67 11.82 14.69 -5.44
N GLN A 68 10.62 14.19 -5.72
CA GLN A 68 9.50 14.25 -4.79
C GLN A 68 9.76 13.43 -3.51
N ALA A 69 10.37 12.25 -3.63
CA ALA A 69 10.68 11.40 -2.48
C ALA A 69 11.71 12.07 -1.56
N ALA A 70 12.73 12.72 -2.09
CA ALA A 70 13.73 13.44 -1.29
C ALA A 70 13.12 14.69 -0.64
N GLU A 71 12.37 15.52 -1.37
CA GLU A 71 11.73 16.73 -0.86
C GLU A 71 10.73 16.45 0.28
N LYS A 72 9.94 15.39 0.16
CA LYS A 72 8.93 14.99 1.16
C LYS A 72 9.45 14.03 2.21
N LYS A 73 10.74 13.59 2.10
CA LYS A 73 11.32 12.54 2.95
C LYS A 73 10.38 11.33 3.00
N SER A 74 10.04 10.80 1.82
CA SER A 74 9.12 9.70 1.71
C SER A 74 9.63 8.47 2.44
N ALA A 75 8.75 7.78 3.16
CA ALA A 75 9.04 6.51 3.79
C ALA A 75 8.93 5.32 2.82
N GLU A 76 8.16 5.49 1.75
CA GLU A 76 7.91 4.46 0.74
C GLU A 76 7.81 5.06 -0.66
N ILE A 77 8.43 4.41 -1.64
CA ILE A 77 8.25 4.65 -3.07
C ILE A 77 7.50 3.45 -3.63
N ILE A 78 6.34 3.67 -4.25
CA ILE A 78 5.51 2.60 -4.85
C ILE A 78 5.52 2.75 -6.36
N LEU A 79 5.98 1.70 -7.04
CA LEU A 79 5.92 1.55 -8.48
C LEU A 79 4.68 0.70 -8.80
N GLU A 80 3.71 1.31 -9.47
CA GLU A 80 2.41 0.69 -9.76
C GLU A 80 2.42 0.04 -11.15
N VAL A 81 2.36 -1.28 -11.19
CA VAL A 81 2.07 -2.02 -12.43
C VAL A 81 0.56 -2.19 -12.52
N SER A 82 -0.07 -1.47 -13.41
CA SER A 82 -1.53 -1.45 -13.54
C SER A 82 -2.08 -2.84 -13.88
N LYS A 83 -3.09 -3.26 -13.14
CA LYS A 83 -3.81 -4.52 -13.39
C LYS A 83 -4.46 -4.53 -14.78
N ALA A 84 -5.01 -3.39 -15.23
CA ALA A 84 -5.60 -3.27 -16.55
C ALA A 84 -4.55 -3.46 -17.65
N ASP A 85 -3.32 -2.94 -17.44
CA ASP A 85 -2.24 -3.03 -18.39
C ASP A 85 -1.56 -4.42 -18.37
N SER A 86 -1.46 -5.08 -17.20
CA SER A 86 -0.89 -6.43 -17.08
C SER A 86 -1.85 -7.54 -17.54
N LYS A 87 -3.15 -7.26 -17.69
CA LYS A 87 -4.17 -8.16 -18.25
C LYS A 87 -4.17 -9.59 -17.70
N GLY A 88 -3.93 -9.74 -16.41
CA GLY A 88 -3.89 -11.04 -15.74
C GLY A 88 -2.68 -11.89 -16.12
N ALA A 89 -1.53 -11.28 -16.35
CA ALA A 89 -0.29 -12.00 -16.67
C ALA A 89 0.08 -13.00 -15.58
N ASP A 90 0.61 -14.16 -15.99
CA ASP A 90 1.17 -15.15 -15.06
C ASP A 90 2.39 -14.60 -14.34
N SER A 91 3.25 -13.86 -15.06
CA SER A 91 4.45 -13.23 -14.54
C SER A 91 4.46 -11.73 -14.81
N VAL A 92 4.82 -10.94 -13.81
CA VAL A 92 5.06 -9.49 -13.92
C VAL A 92 6.53 -9.22 -13.64
N GLN A 93 7.23 -8.66 -14.62
CA GLN A 93 8.64 -8.31 -14.56
C GLN A 93 8.79 -6.79 -14.57
N LEU A 94 9.40 -6.22 -13.53
CA LEU A 94 9.75 -4.82 -13.49
C LEU A 94 11.26 -4.65 -13.59
N SER A 95 11.70 -4.02 -14.68
CA SER A 95 13.09 -3.67 -14.90
C SER A 95 13.38 -2.24 -14.44
N LEU A 96 14.39 -2.10 -13.58
CA LEU A 96 14.83 -0.84 -12.99
C LEU A 96 16.30 -0.59 -13.32
N ASP A 97 16.63 0.65 -13.66
CA ASP A 97 18.03 1.04 -13.84
C ASP A 97 18.79 0.93 -12.51
N VAL A 98 19.96 0.30 -12.51
CA VAL A 98 20.82 0.20 -11.30
C VAL A 98 21.11 1.59 -10.74
N THR A 99 21.32 2.60 -11.61
CA THR A 99 21.52 3.99 -11.19
C THR A 99 20.31 4.57 -10.46
N PHE A 100 19.11 4.25 -10.91
CA PHE A 100 17.88 4.68 -10.21
C PHE A 100 17.78 4.04 -8.83
N VAL A 101 17.96 2.73 -8.72
CA VAL A 101 17.91 1.99 -7.46
C VAL A 101 19.00 2.49 -6.48
N LYS A 102 20.21 2.76 -7.01
CA LYS A 102 21.30 3.38 -6.24
C LYS A 102 20.91 4.76 -5.72
N ASN A 103 20.30 5.60 -6.53
CA ASN A 103 19.84 6.92 -6.10
C ASN A 103 18.71 6.83 -5.05
N VAL A 104 17.82 5.83 -5.12
CA VAL A 104 16.84 5.57 -4.05
C VAL A 104 17.56 5.28 -2.72
N ALA A 105 18.57 4.40 -2.73
CA ALA A 105 19.34 4.07 -1.53
C ALA A 105 20.13 5.27 -0.98
N ASP A 106 20.79 6.06 -1.85
CA ASP A 106 21.72 7.11 -1.43
C ASP A 106 21.04 8.44 -1.08
N LYS A 107 19.91 8.76 -1.74
CA LYS A 107 19.25 10.07 -1.65
C LYS A 107 17.93 10.06 -0.89
N THR A 108 17.41 8.88 -0.56
CA THR A 108 16.16 8.73 0.19
C THR A 108 16.34 7.72 1.32
N ASN A 109 15.38 7.71 2.26
CA ASN A 109 15.27 6.64 3.26
C ASN A 109 14.02 5.76 2.97
N ALA A 110 13.51 5.84 1.74
CA ALA A 110 12.27 5.19 1.36
C ALA A 110 12.50 3.71 1.05
N ASP A 111 11.62 2.85 1.53
CA ASP A 111 11.49 1.49 1.03
C ASP A 111 10.99 1.51 -0.41
N LEU A 112 11.41 0.56 -1.22
CA LEU A 112 10.98 0.44 -2.61
C LEU A 112 9.95 -0.67 -2.76
N THR A 113 8.76 -0.29 -3.15
CA THR A 113 7.62 -1.20 -3.32
C THR A 113 7.27 -1.34 -4.79
N VAL A 114 7.09 -2.57 -5.23
CA VAL A 114 6.48 -2.92 -6.51
C VAL A 114 5.10 -3.50 -6.26
N ASN A 115 4.07 -2.84 -6.78
CA ASN A 115 2.69 -3.26 -6.66
C ASN A 115 2.20 -3.83 -7.99
N THR A 116 1.88 -5.12 -8.01
CA THR A 116 1.43 -5.85 -9.20
C THR A 116 0.10 -6.54 -8.96
N GLU A 117 -0.51 -7.09 -9.99
CA GLU A 117 -1.69 -7.96 -9.86
C GLU A 117 -1.40 -9.23 -9.04
N ASN A 118 -0.18 -9.77 -9.18
CA ASN A 118 0.22 -11.03 -8.53
C ASN A 118 0.62 -10.84 -7.06
N GLY A 119 0.89 -9.62 -6.63
CA GLY A 119 1.25 -9.29 -5.27
C GLY A 119 1.99 -7.96 -5.15
N LYS A 120 2.12 -7.48 -3.92
CA LYS A 120 2.89 -6.30 -3.56
C LYS A 120 4.18 -6.75 -2.86
N VAL A 121 5.32 -6.31 -3.36
CA VAL A 121 6.65 -6.66 -2.83
C VAL A 121 7.36 -5.39 -2.42
N THR A 122 7.75 -5.30 -1.15
CA THR A 122 8.47 -4.14 -0.59
C THR A 122 9.87 -4.56 -0.17
N LEU A 123 10.87 -3.89 -0.72
CA LEU A 123 12.27 -4.03 -0.38
C LEU A 123 12.63 -2.92 0.62
N ASP A 124 13.07 -3.29 1.82
CA ASP A 124 13.61 -2.31 2.76
C ASP A 124 15.00 -1.80 2.31
N GLN A 125 15.51 -0.76 2.96
CA GLN A 125 16.78 -0.15 2.58
C GLN A 125 17.97 -1.12 2.66
N GLU A 126 17.96 -2.09 3.58
CA GLU A 126 19.02 -3.08 3.70
C GLU A 126 18.95 -4.10 2.56
N THR A 127 17.74 -4.50 2.14
CA THR A 127 17.53 -5.32 0.94
C THR A 127 18.00 -4.60 -0.32
N ILE A 128 17.65 -3.32 -0.48
CA ILE A 128 18.09 -2.51 -1.64
C ILE A 128 19.62 -2.49 -1.72
N LYS A 129 20.30 -2.25 -0.61
CA LYS A 129 21.79 -2.24 -0.55
C LYS A 129 22.38 -3.61 -0.86
N ALA A 130 21.80 -4.71 -0.32
CA ALA A 130 22.25 -6.07 -0.61
C ALA A 130 22.11 -6.39 -2.11
N VAL A 131 20.99 -6.05 -2.72
CA VAL A 131 20.76 -6.23 -4.17
C VAL A 131 21.77 -5.42 -5.00
N LEU A 132 22.05 -4.17 -4.61
CA LEU A 132 23.03 -3.32 -5.31
C LEU A 132 24.47 -3.87 -5.17
N ALA A 133 24.84 -4.43 -4.05
CA ALA A 133 26.15 -5.04 -3.83
C ALA A 133 26.41 -6.25 -4.74
N GLU A 134 25.34 -6.97 -5.08
CA GLU A 134 25.38 -8.17 -5.92
C GLU A 134 25.07 -7.89 -7.41
N ALA A 135 24.62 -6.68 -7.74
CA ALA A 135 24.22 -6.32 -9.11
C ALA A 135 25.37 -6.38 -10.10
N LYS A 136 25.13 -7.05 -11.23
CA LYS A 136 26.07 -7.19 -12.34
C LYS A 136 25.39 -6.76 -13.64
N GLY A 137 25.40 -5.51 -13.97
CA GLY A 137 24.76 -5.02 -15.18
C GLY A 137 24.09 -3.67 -15.00
N ALA A 138 23.44 -3.18 -16.04
CA ALA A 138 22.79 -1.87 -16.01
C ALA A 138 21.37 -1.90 -15.39
N THR A 139 20.77 -3.08 -15.28
CA THR A 139 19.38 -3.25 -14.82
C THR A 139 19.27 -4.29 -13.70
N ILE A 140 18.29 -4.05 -12.84
CA ILE A 140 17.76 -4.99 -11.83
C ILE A 140 16.34 -5.31 -12.25
N THR A 141 16.01 -6.58 -12.41
CA THR A 141 14.65 -7.03 -12.75
C THR A 141 14.06 -7.79 -11.56
N LEU A 142 12.98 -7.25 -11.02
CA LEU A 142 12.12 -7.92 -10.04
C LEU A 142 11.01 -8.63 -10.80
N GLU A 143 10.80 -9.90 -10.49
CA GLU A 143 9.77 -10.73 -11.09
C GLU A 143 8.85 -11.31 -10.01
N VAL A 144 7.54 -11.18 -10.22
CA VAL A 144 6.47 -11.71 -9.38
C VAL A 144 5.61 -12.63 -10.24
N THR A 145 5.76 -13.94 -10.07
CA THR A 145 5.09 -14.95 -10.89
C THR A 145 4.07 -15.71 -10.06
N LYS A 146 2.84 -15.79 -10.56
CA LYS A 146 1.82 -16.73 -10.10
C LYS A 146 2.11 -18.08 -10.72
N VAL A 147 2.44 -19.09 -9.90
CA VAL A 147 2.75 -20.42 -10.39
C VAL A 147 1.45 -21.15 -10.73
N SER A 148 1.03 -21.10 -11.99
CA SER A 148 -0.19 -21.74 -12.49
C SER A 148 -0.02 -23.24 -12.74
N LYS A 149 1.23 -23.71 -12.99
CA LYS A 149 1.60 -25.09 -13.22
C LYS A 149 2.69 -25.54 -12.23
N PRO A 150 2.34 -25.79 -10.95
CA PRO A 150 3.31 -26.23 -9.97
C PRO A 150 3.82 -27.64 -10.27
N THR A 151 5.08 -27.91 -9.89
CA THR A 151 5.65 -29.26 -9.92
C THR A 151 4.94 -30.16 -8.93
N GLU A 152 5.10 -31.50 -9.04
CA GLU A 152 4.52 -32.44 -8.08
C GLU A 152 5.03 -32.22 -6.65
N VAL A 153 6.30 -31.83 -6.51
CA VAL A 153 6.89 -31.41 -5.22
C VAL A 153 6.19 -30.22 -4.64
N GLN A 154 5.99 -29.19 -5.44
CA GLN A 154 5.30 -27.96 -5.03
C GLN A 154 3.82 -28.19 -4.69
N LYS A 155 3.12 -29.02 -5.49
CA LYS A 155 1.72 -29.40 -5.22
C LYS A 155 1.59 -30.10 -3.88
N LYS A 156 2.46 -31.11 -3.64
CA LYS A 156 2.48 -31.85 -2.38
C LYS A 156 2.77 -30.96 -1.18
N ALA A 157 3.75 -30.03 -1.32
CA ALA A 157 4.13 -29.11 -0.26
C ALA A 157 3.05 -28.07 0.06
N ALA A 158 2.35 -27.58 -0.97
CA ALA A 158 1.34 -26.53 -0.81
C ALA A 158 -0.08 -27.03 -0.47
N GLY A 159 -0.32 -28.33 -0.54
CA GLY A 159 -1.65 -28.93 -0.36
C GLY A 159 -2.61 -28.59 -1.51
N ALA A 160 -3.85 -29.09 -1.41
CA ALA A 160 -4.87 -28.95 -2.46
C ALA A 160 -5.29 -27.48 -2.70
N ASN A 161 -5.26 -26.67 -1.66
CA ASN A 161 -5.68 -25.29 -1.67
C ASN A 161 -4.53 -24.28 -1.86
N GLY A 162 -3.29 -24.74 -2.01
CA GLY A 162 -2.12 -23.88 -2.11
C GLY A 162 -2.18 -22.88 -3.26
N HIS A 163 -1.86 -21.61 -2.99
CA HIS A 163 -1.68 -20.54 -3.97
C HIS A 163 -0.22 -20.15 -4.01
N LEU A 164 0.47 -20.51 -5.10
CA LEU A 164 1.92 -20.39 -5.20
C LEU A 164 2.35 -19.10 -5.90
N LEU A 165 3.38 -18.48 -5.35
CA LEU A 165 4.05 -17.30 -5.88
C LEU A 165 5.55 -17.59 -5.96
N LYS A 166 6.16 -17.26 -7.09
CA LYS A 166 7.62 -17.26 -7.25
C LYS A 166 8.12 -15.83 -7.34
N LEU A 167 9.06 -15.48 -6.49
CA LEU A 167 9.71 -14.18 -6.49
C LEU A 167 11.16 -14.35 -6.95
N THR A 168 11.61 -13.49 -7.83
CA THR A 168 12.96 -13.51 -8.36
C THR A 168 13.49 -12.08 -8.52
N ILE A 169 14.75 -11.85 -8.15
CA ILE A 169 15.51 -10.66 -8.54
C ILE A 169 16.69 -11.11 -9.38
N LYS A 170 16.94 -10.41 -10.50
CA LYS A 170 18.07 -10.64 -11.39
C LYS A 170 18.79 -9.34 -11.69
N SER A 171 20.11 -9.41 -11.90
CA SER A 171 20.87 -8.33 -12.50
C SER A 171 21.81 -8.94 -13.55
N GLY A 172 21.53 -8.67 -14.83
CA GLY A 172 22.05 -9.46 -15.93
C GLY A 172 21.61 -10.92 -15.78
N ASP A 173 22.55 -11.87 -15.93
CA ASP A 173 22.27 -13.30 -15.78
C ASP A 173 22.32 -13.78 -14.32
N LYS A 174 22.70 -12.91 -13.39
CA LYS A 174 22.83 -13.26 -11.97
C LYS A 174 21.49 -13.17 -11.26
N VAL A 175 21.06 -14.28 -10.69
CA VAL A 175 19.94 -14.33 -9.70
C VAL A 175 20.48 -13.92 -8.34
N ILE A 176 19.77 -13.01 -7.68
CA ILE A 176 20.07 -12.52 -6.34
C ILE A 176 18.93 -13.02 -5.43
N SER A 177 19.22 -13.97 -4.55
CA SER A 177 18.19 -14.61 -3.73
C SER A 177 18.34 -14.34 -2.24
N ASP A 178 19.52 -13.97 -1.76
CA ASP A 178 19.81 -13.70 -0.35
C ASP A 178 20.05 -12.20 -0.14
N PHE A 179 19.43 -11.64 0.88
CA PHE A 179 19.49 -10.20 1.19
C PHE A 179 20.20 -9.91 2.52
N ASN A 180 20.98 -10.85 3.04
CA ASN A 180 21.71 -10.72 4.30
C ASN A 180 20.79 -10.36 5.48
N LYS A 181 20.83 -9.09 5.91
CA LYS A 181 19.98 -8.55 6.98
C LYS A 181 18.69 -7.89 6.46
N GLY A 182 18.56 -7.76 5.14
CA GLY A 182 17.40 -7.16 4.50
C GLY A 182 16.15 -8.01 4.72
N LYS A 183 15.01 -7.35 4.71
CA LYS A 183 13.69 -7.98 4.85
C LYS A 183 12.79 -7.54 3.71
N VAL A 184 12.30 -8.52 2.99
CA VAL A 184 11.29 -8.30 1.97
C VAL A 184 9.91 -8.58 2.56
N LYS A 185 9.03 -7.60 2.44
CA LYS A 185 7.63 -7.75 2.80
C LYS A 185 6.82 -8.08 1.56
N VAL A 186 6.03 -9.12 1.64
CA VAL A 186 5.15 -9.58 0.56
C VAL A 186 3.71 -9.51 1.02
N VAL A 187 2.83 -8.95 0.18
CA VAL A 187 1.38 -8.93 0.39
C VAL A 187 0.74 -9.59 -0.81
N ALA A 188 0.12 -10.74 -0.60
CA ALA A 188 -0.56 -11.51 -1.65
C ALA A 188 -2.06 -11.62 -1.37
N GLU A 189 -2.90 -11.57 -2.42
CA GLU A 189 -4.36 -11.73 -2.29
C GLU A 189 -4.69 -13.16 -1.84
N ILE A 190 -5.54 -13.29 -0.82
CA ILE A 190 -6.08 -14.59 -0.41
C ILE A 190 -7.14 -14.99 -1.44
N VAL A 191 -6.82 -15.99 -2.24
CA VAL A 191 -7.68 -16.49 -3.32
C VAL A 191 -8.96 -17.14 -2.76
N SER A 192 -10.00 -17.22 -3.58
CA SER A 192 -11.34 -17.67 -3.17
C SER A 192 -11.35 -19.00 -2.41
N LYS A 193 -10.52 -19.97 -2.82
CA LYS A 193 -10.42 -21.29 -2.17
C LYS A 193 -9.80 -21.28 -0.76
N LEU A 194 -9.20 -20.15 -0.36
CA LEU A 194 -8.59 -19.95 0.96
C LEU A 194 -9.35 -18.95 1.84
N LEU A 195 -10.41 -18.30 1.35
CA LEU A 195 -11.10 -17.22 2.09
C LEU A 195 -11.70 -17.66 3.42
N ASP A 196 -12.19 -18.90 3.49
CA ASP A 196 -12.82 -19.47 4.70
C ASP A 196 -11.88 -20.43 5.46
N LYS A 197 -10.57 -20.36 5.15
CA LYS A 197 -9.53 -21.22 5.74
C LYS A 197 -8.66 -20.42 6.70
N LYS A 198 -7.96 -21.13 7.59
CA LYS A 198 -6.83 -20.58 8.32
C LYS A 198 -5.64 -20.51 7.37
N VAL A 199 -5.28 -19.30 6.97
CA VAL A 199 -4.22 -19.11 5.98
C VAL A 199 -2.87 -18.94 6.67
N ALA A 200 -1.87 -19.67 6.17
CA ALA A 200 -0.46 -19.47 6.48
C ALA A 200 0.32 -19.18 5.21
N ALA A 201 1.47 -18.50 5.35
CA ALA A 201 2.46 -18.42 4.29
C ALA A 201 3.59 -19.41 4.57
N ILE A 202 4.05 -20.08 3.54
CA ILE A 202 5.19 -20.99 3.59
C ILE A 202 6.19 -20.69 2.48
N HIS A 203 7.46 -20.88 2.77
CA HIS A 203 8.51 -21.04 1.78
C HIS A 203 8.59 -22.53 1.40
N ILE A 204 8.79 -22.81 0.12
CA ILE A 204 8.96 -24.17 -0.41
C ILE A 204 10.34 -24.27 -1.04
N ALA A 205 11.21 -25.07 -0.43
CA ALA A 205 12.52 -25.35 -0.97
C ALA A 205 12.45 -26.32 -2.19
N ASP A 206 13.49 -26.40 -2.98
CA ASP A 206 13.53 -27.26 -4.18
C ASP A 206 13.36 -28.75 -3.85
N ASP A 207 13.78 -29.17 -2.65
CA ASP A 207 13.58 -30.54 -2.14
C ASP A 207 12.18 -30.79 -1.55
N GLY A 208 11.31 -29.79 -1.57
CA GLY A 208 9.94 -29.84 -1.06
C GLY A 208 9.81 -29.60 0.44
N LYS A 209 10.89 -29.31 1.15
CA LYS A 209 10.79 -28.89 2.54
C LYS A 209 10.06 -27.55 2.64
N ILE A 210 9.24 -27.42 3.66
CA ILE A 210 8.49 -26.19 3.94
C ILE A 210 9.03 -25.51 5.18
N GLU A 211 9.03 -24.18 5.13
CA GLU A 211 9.28 -23.32 6.28
C GLU A 211 8.09 -22.37 6.41
N GLN A 212 7.46 -22.37 7.57
CA GLN A 212 6.36 -21.44 7.85
C GLN A 212 6.91 -20.05 8.10
N LEU A 213 6.33 -19.06 7.42
CA LEU A 213 6.71 -17.66 7.55
C LEU A 213 5.75 -16.92 8.49
N ALA A 214 6.32 -16.08 9.34
CA ALA A 214 5.52 -15.19 10.16
C ALA A 214 4.77 -14.17 9.29
N GLY A 215 3.47 -14.05 9.53
CA GLY A 215 2.63 -13.15 8.76
C GLY A 215 1.27 -12.93 9.39
N LYS A 216 0.42 -12.17 8.71
CA LYS A 216 -0.93 -11.82 9.17
C LYS A 216 -1.87 -11.57 7.99
N VAL A 217 -3.17 -11.73 8.26
CA VAL A 217 -4.22 -11.36 7.32
C VAL A 217 -4.45 -9.83 7.35
N LEU A 218 -4.62 -9.22 6.19
CA LEU A 218 -4.98 -7.81 6.03
C LEU A 218 -6.28 -7.71 5.24
N THR A 219 -7.14 -6.77 5.60
CA THR A 219 -8.32 -6.41 4.79
C THR A 219 -8.10 -5.04 4.15
N ILE A 220 -8.00 -5.01 2.82
CA ILE A 220 -7.77 -3.78 2.05
C ILE A 220 -8.87 -3.65 1.00
N GLY A 221 -9.70 -2.62 1.13
CA GLY A 221 -10.80 -2.37 0.18
C GLY A 221 -11.84 -3.48 0.11
N GLY A 222 -12.05 -4.23 1.22
CA GLY A 222 -13.01 -5.34 1.29
C GLY A 222 -12.46 -6.68 0.79
N LYS A 223 -11.21 -6.73 0.34
CA LYS A 223 -10.51 -7.99 -0.03
C LYS A 223 -9.54 -8.40 1.05
N LYS A 224 -9.36 -9.71 1.22
CA LYS A 224 -8.38 -10.29 2.15
C LYS A 224 -7.05 -10.54 1.47
N TYR A 225 -5.98 -10.19 2.16
CA TYR A 225 -4.59 -10.41 1.75
C TYR A 225 -3.84 -11.05 2.91
N TYR A 226 -2.76 -11.74 2.59
CA TYR A 226 -1.80 -12.21 3.60
C TYR A 226 -0.49 -11.47 3.42
N GLU A 227 -0.02 -10.81 4.50
CA GLU A 227 1.28 -10.15 4.58
C GLU A 227 2.26 -11.08 5.29
N PHE A 228 3.42 -11.32 4.70
CA PHE A 228 4.52 -12.03 5.33
C PHE A 228 5.85 -11.36 5.01
N THR A 229 6.89 -11.75 5.76
CA THR A 229 8.25 -11.22 5.58
C THR A 229 9.21 -12.37 5.35
N THR A 230 10.16 -12.18 4.43
CA THR A 230 11.19 -13.16 4.08
C THR A 230 12.56 -12.50 3.91
N PRO A 231 13.66 -13.15 4.29
CA PRO A 231 15.03 -12.66 4.05
C PRO A 231 15.60 -13.06 2.67
N HIS A 232 14.87 -13.83 1.88
CA HIS A 232 15.32 -14.33 0.58
C HIS A 232 14.17 -14.43 -0.41
N PHE A 233 14.48 -14.55 -1.71
CA PHE A 233 13.51 -14.86 -2.74
C PHE A 233 13.57 -16.34 -3.13
N SER A 234 12.40 -16.90 -3.37
CA SER A 234 12.18 -18.30 -3.74
C SER A 234 10.74 -18.54 -4.20
N THR A 235 10.27 -19.77 -4.06
CA THR A 235 8.85 -20.15 -4.19
C THR A 235 8.17 -20.08 -2.83
N PHE A 236 7.06 -19.37 -2.77
CA PHE A 236 6.20 -19.23 -1.60
C PHE A 236 4.80 -19.72 -1.91
N ALA A 237 4.05 -20.09 -0.89
CA ALA A 237 2.65 -20.40 -1.04
C ALA A 237 1.83 -19.83 0.13
N LEU A 238 0.61 -19.36 -0.18
CA LEU A 238 -0.45 -19.23 0.80
C LEU A 238 -1.18 -20.58 0.83
N VAL A 239 -1.37 -21.13 2.01
CA VAL A 239 -1.86 -22.50 2.21
C VAL A 239 -2.97 -22.56 3.25
N ASP A 240 -3.76 -23.63 3.22
CA ASP A 240 -4.66 -24.00 4.32
C ASP A 240 -3.80 -24.60 5.45
N ALA A 241 -3.69 -23.85 6.54
CA ALA A 241 -2.85 -24.25 7.66
C ALA A 241 -3.35 -25.53 8.35
N ASP A 242 -4.66 -25.71 8.44
CA ASP A 242 -5.26 -26.91 9.04
C ASP A 242 -4.96 -28.16 8.19
N GLU A 243 -4.94 -28.04 6.85
CA GLU A 243 -4.58 -29.12 5.93
C GLU A 243 -3.14 -29.60 6.12
N LEU A 244 -2.22 -28.69 6.39
CA LEU A 244 -0.79 -28.97 6.55
C LEU A 244 -0.36 -29.15 8.01
N GLY A 245 -1.28 -29.09 8.98
CA GLY A 245 -0.96 -29.18 10.39
C GLY A 245 -0.06 -28.04 10.91
N LEU A 246 -0.19 -26.84 10.31
CA LEU A 246 0.56 -25.66 10.70
C LEU A 246 -0.17 -24.89 11.80
N GLU A 247 0.58 -24.47 12.82
CA GLU A 247 0.04 -23.59 13.84
C GLU A 247 0.03 -22.15 13.31
N VAL A 248 -1.17 -21.59 13.12
CA VAL A 248 -1.33 -20.16 12.86
C VAL A 248 -1.68 -19.50 14.18
N ALA A 249 -0.88 -18.55 14.61
CA ALA A 249 -1.25 -17.72 15.74
C ALA A 249 -2.64 -17.12 15.44
N GLU A 250 -3.61 -17.36 16.33
CA GLU A 250 -4.91 -16.70 16.21
C GLU A 250 -4.62 -15.20 16.15
N GLU A 251 -5.08 -14.55 15.08
CA GLU A 251 -5.02 -13.09 15.02
C GLU A 251 -5.70 -12.57 16.28
N PRO A 252 -5.04 -11.71 17.07
CA PRO A 252 -5.69 -11.11 18.22
C PRO A 252 -6.95 -10.41 17.71
N THR A 253 -8.09 -10.96 18.05
CA THR A 253 -9.38 -10.34 17.70
C THR A 253 -9.39 -8.95 18.32
N VAL A 254 -9.22 -7.93 17.50
CA VAL A 254 -9.20 -6.55 17.96
C VAL A 254 -10.60 -6.18 18.41
N ASP A 255 -10.80 -6.07 19.71
CA ASP A 255 -12.04 -5.53 20.25
C ASP A 255 -12.12 -4.02 19.95
N ALA A 256 -12.71 -3.72 18.79
CA ALA A 256 -12.90 -2.34 18.35
C ALA A 256 -13.67 -1.49 19.37
N LYS A 257 -14.55 -2.08 20.16
CA LYS A 257 -15.32 -1.38 21.19
C LYS A 257 -14.44 -1.03 22.39
N ALA A 258 -13.63 -1.98 22.88
CA ALA A 258 -12.68 -1.76 23.96
C ALA A 258 -11.60 -0.75 23.58
N LEU A 259 -11.01 -0.85 22.37
CA LEU A 259 -10.03 0.11 21.87
C LEU A 259 -10.63 1.51 21.68
N THR A 260 -11.83 1.60 21.09
CA THR A 260 -12.50 2.89 20.89
C THR A 260 -12.84 3.57 22.21
N ALA A 261 -13.13 2.82 23.26
CA ALA A 261 -13.40 3.36 24.60
C ALA A 261 -12.17 4.04 25.23
N LYS A 262 -10.95 3.61 24.86
CA LYS A 262 -9.69 4.20 25.31
C LYS A 262 -9.35 5.53 24.61
N LEU A 263 -10.00 5.85 23.49
CA LEU A 263 -9.73 7.07 22.74
C LEU A 263 -10.16 8.31 23.54
N THR A 264 -9.24 9.28 23.67
CA THR A 264 -9.45 10.54 24.38
C THR A 264 -9.22 11.77 23.48
N PRO A 265 -9.83 11.84 22.28
CA PRO A 265 -9.57 12.88 21.33
C PRO A 265 -9.97 14.26 21.87
N VAL A 266 -9.13 15.26 21.63
CA VAL A 266 -9.41 16.65 21.98
C VAL A 266 -9.76 17.44 20.73
N ALA A 267 -10.98 17.96 20.65
CA ALA A 267 -11.39 18.81 19.55
C ALA A 267 -11.19 20.31 19.90
N ARG A 268 -10.70 21.05 18.91
CA ARG A 268 -10.53 22.52 19.01
C ARG A 268 -11.13 23.20 17.78
N SER A 269 -11.72 24.37 17.97
CA SER A 269 -12.17 25.21 16.87
C SER A 269 -11.34 26.49 16.79
N ALA A 270 -11.08 26.95 15.58
CA ALA A 270 -10.38 28.21 15.31
C ALA A 270 -11.00 28.89 14.09
N LYS A 271 -10.91 30.22 14.06
CA LYS A 271 -11.31 31.05 12.90
C LYS A 271 -10.23 30.91 11.82
N THR A 272 -10.63 30.79 10.57
CA THR A 272 -9.70 30.80 9.43
C THR A 272 -9.57 32.21 8.84
N ALA A 273 -8.53 32.44 8.03
CA ALA A 273 -8.35 33.70 7.29
C ALA A 273 -9.57 34.04 6.39
N LYS A 274 -10.25 33.04 5.86
CA LYS A 274 -11.50 33.19 5.06
C LYS A 274 -12.75 33.35 5.92
N LYS A 275 -12.59 33.73 7.20
CA LYS A 275 -13.68 33.95 8.19
C LYS A 275 -14.58 32.72 8.46
N ASN A 276 -14.13 31.51 8.09
CA ASN A 276 -14.80 30.25 8.40
C ASN A 276 -14.36 29.71 9.77
N VAL A 277 -15.09 28.74 10.32
CA VAL A 277 -14.68 28.02 11.52
C VAL A 277 -14.10 26.66 11.13
N LYS A 278 -12.83 26.43 11.46
CA LYS A 278 -12.14 25.16 11.31
C LYS A 278 -12.18 24.41 12.64
N VAL A 279 -12.69 23.20 12.63
CA VAL A 279 -12.69 22.27 13.77
C VAL A 279 -11.63 21.22 13.51
N THR A 280 -10.69 21.06 14.43
CA THR A 280 -9.61 20.06 14.33
C THR A 280 -9.69 19.12 15.53
N VAL A 281 -9.65 17.81 15.28
CA VAL A 281 -9.48 16.79 16.29
C VAL A 281 -7.99 16.56 16.47
N ARG A 282 -7.48 16.76 17.68
CA ARG A 282 -6.10 16.43 18.03
C ARG A 282 -6.10 15.06 18.70
N LEU A 283 -5.25 14.20 18.22
CA LEU A 283 -4.98 12.87 18.70
C LEU A 283 -3.59 12.89 19.33
N ASP A 284 -3.47 12.43 20.54
CA ASP A 284 -2.16 12.22 21.16
C ASP A 284 -1.45 10.97 20.59
N LYS A 285 -0.32 10.58 21.17
CA LYS A 285 0.46 9.42 20.71
C LYS A 285 -0.33 8.13 20.89
N GLN A 286 -1.04 7.99 22.02
CA GLN A 286 -1.85 6.82 22.35
C GLN A 286 -3.07 6.72 21.43
N ASP A 287 -3.82 7.81 21.24
CA ASP A 287 -4.95 7.85 20.31
C ASP A 287 -4.54 7.44 18.88
N LYS A 288 -3.36 7.92 18.42
CA LYS A 288 -2.83 7.56 17.09
C LYS A 288 -2.49 6.08 16.98
N ALA A 289 -1.87 5.50 18.02
CA ALA A 289 -1.54 4.08 18.07
C ALA A 289 -2.81 3.22 18.02
N ILE A 290 -3.82 3.55 18.85
CA ILE A 290 -5.12 2.86 18.84
C ILE A 290 -5.82 2.96 17.48
N ILE A 291 -5.81 4.13 16.85
CA ILE A 291 -6.42 4.30 15.53
C ILE A 291 -5.67 3.51 14.48
N GLN A 292 -4.35 3.39 14.58
CA GLN A 292 -3.56 2.57 13.66
C GLN A 292 -3.86 1.09 13.87
N GLU A 293 -3.89 0.60 15.11
CA GLU A 293 -4.27 -0.78 15.45
C GLU A 293 -5.66 -1.15 14.90
N LEU A 294 -6.65 -0.26 15.08
CA LEU A 294 -7.98 -0.44 14.49
C LEU A 294 -7.95 -0.54 12.96
N LYS A 295 -7.12 0.28 12.29
CA LYS A 295 -6.99 0.24 10.83
C LYS A 295 -6.28 -1.01 10.34
N ASP A 296 -5.23 -1.43 11.04
CA ASP A 296 -4.47 -2.65 10.74
C ASP A 296 -5.35 -3.90 10.87
N ALA A 297 -6.33 -3.85 11.80
CA ALA A 297 -7.39 -4.85 11.95
C ALA A 297 -8.58 -4.67 10.97
N GLY A 298 -8.44 -3.89 9.90
CA GLY A 298 -9.44 -3.75 8.84
C GLY A 298 -10.58 -2.76 9.12
N TYR A 299 -10.59 -2.09 10.27
CA TYR A 299 -11.64 -1.10 10.58
C TYR A 299 -11.42 0.23 9.89
N THR A 300 -12.50 0.88 9.48
CA THR A 300 -12.49 2.25 8.96
C THR A 300 -12.82 3.25 10.07
N VAL A 301 -11.90 4.18 10.36
CA VAL A 301 -12.11 5.24 11.34
C VAL A 301 -12.56 6.53 10.67
N LYS A 302 -13.68 7.09 11.13
CA LYS A 302 -14.24 8.36 10.64
C LYS A 302 -14.54 9.29 11.81
N TYR A 303 -14.59 10.59 11.54
CA TYR A 303 -14.88 11.65 12.49
C TYR A 303 -16.23 12.27 12.14
N ARG A 304 -17.21 12.19 13.05
CA ARG A 304 -18.50 12.84 12.88
C ARG A 304 -18.53 14.12 13.67
N PHE A 305 -18.75 15.22 12.95
CA PHE A 305 -18.84 16.56 13.51
C PHE A 305 -20.30 16.95 13.69
N TYR A 306 -20.59 17.56 14.82
CA TYR A 306 -21.91 18.06 15.15
C TYR A 306 -21.84 19.57 15.37
N ARG A 307 -22.91 20.27 15.07
CA ARG A 307 -23.02 21.71 15.18
C ARG A 307 -24.32 22.09 15.87
N SER A 308 -24.26 23.14 16.73
CA SER A 308 -25.42 23.77 17.33
C SER A 308 -25.21 25.28 17.46
N THR A 309 -26.28 26.05 17.52
CA THR A 309 -26.30 27.45 17.95
C THR A 309 -26.46 27.59 19.45
N LYS A 310 -26.83 26.52 20.16
CA LYS A 310 -26.97 26.47 21.64
C LYS A 310 -25.79 25.68 22.24
N LYS A 311 -25.19 26.21 23.34
CA LYS A 311 -24.00 25.61 23.97
C LYS A 311 -24.28 24.20 24.53
N ALA A 312 -25.41 24.00 25.16
CA ALA A 312 -25.70 22.76 25.91
C ALA A 312 -26.54 21.76 25.11
N ALA A 313 -27.29 22.19 24.08
CA ALA A 313 -28.31 21.36 23.43
C ALA A 313 -28.39 21.61 21.93
N GLY A 314 -29.26 20.86 21.23
CA GLY A 314 -29.60 21.11 19.81
C GLY A 314 -28.50 20.75 18.82
N TYR A 315 -27.59 19.84 19.17
CA TYR A 315 -26.52 19.41 18.27
C TYR A 315 -27.05 18.51 17.15
N LYS A 316 -26.93 18.97 15.93
CA LYS A 316 -27.23 18.19 14.71
C LYS A 316 -25.94 17.78 14.01
N ALA A 317 -25.95 16.60 13.41
CA ALA A 317 -24.83 16.13 12.61
C ALA A 317 -24.59 17.08 11.43
N ALA A 318 -23.36 17.57 11.31
CA ALA A 318 -22.96 18.46 10.23
C ALA A 318 -22.32 17.67 9.09
N VAL A 319 -21.38 16.78 9.41
CA VAL A 319 -20.64 15.98 8.41
C VAL A 319 -19.91 14.81 9.08
N THR A 320 -19.68 13.74 8.31
CA THR A 320 -18.77 12.64 8.69
C THR A 320 -17.61 12.61 7.68
N LYS A 321 -16.37 12.59 8.16
CA LYS A 321 -15.16 12.63 7.33
C LYS A 321 -14.15 11.56 7.74
N LYS A 322 -13.34 11.08 6.80
CA LYS A 322 -12.15 10.24 7.09
C LYS A 322 -11.03 11.06 7.74
N THR A 323 -10.99 12.39 7.51
CA THR A 323 -10.00 13.30 8.08
C THR A 323 -10.46 13.91 9.40
N ALA A 324 -9.52 14.14 10.31
CA ALA A 324 -9.74 14.74 11.63
C ALA A 324 -10.01 16.27 11.59
N VAL A 325 -10.42 16.79 10.43
CA VAL A 325 -10.62 18.22 10.21
C VAL A 325 -11.94 18.50 9.48
N TYR A 326 -12.68 19.49 9.97
CA TYR A 326 -13.89 20.01 9.33
C TYR A 326 -13.86 21.52 9.27
N THR A 327 -14.14 22.12 8.12
CA THR A 327 -14.35 23.54 7.96
C THR A 327 -15.82 23.82 7.71
N ASN A 328 -16.44 24.60 8.60
CA ASN A 328 -17.84 24.98 8.46
C ASN A 328 -17.94 26.18 7.50
N THR A 329 -18.30 25.92 6.25
CA THR A 329 -18.52 26.92 5.20
C THR A 329 -19.97 27.39 5.08
N GLY A 330 -20.92 26.63 5.64
CA GLY A 330 -22.38 26.89 5.55
C GLY A 330 -22.97 27.56 6.80
N GLY A 331 -22.17 28.28 7.58
CA GLY A 331 -22.68 29.02 8.72
C GLY A 331 -23.28 30.36 8.34
N LYS A 332 -24.32 30.83 9.07
CA LYS A 332 -24.88 32.15 8.91
C LYS A 332 -23.96 33.22 9.51
N LYS A 333 -23.70 34.32 8.80
CA LYS A 333 -22.91 35.48 9.29
C LYS A 333 -23.45 35.97 10.63
N GLY A 334 -22.58 36.33 11.57
CA GLY A 334 -22.93 36.81 12.89
C GLY A 334 -23.42 35.73 13.89
N THR A 335 -23.63 34.50 13.41
CA THR A 335 -24.14 33.45 14.30
C THR A 335 -22.98 32.72 15.00
N LYS A 336 -23.15 32.52 16.30
CA LYS A 336 -22.23 31.75 17.14
C LYS A 336 -22.57 30.27 17.07
N TYR A 337 -21.57 29.45 16.72
CA TYR A 337 -21.71 28.01 16.63
C TYR A 337 -20.86 27.29 17.66
N TYR A 338 -21.40 26.22 18.19
CA TYR A 338 -20.77 25.27 19.09
C TYR A 338 -20.61 23.94 18.37
N TYR A 339 -19.53 23.22 18.67
CA TYR A 339 -19.22 21.96 17.99
C TYR A 339 -18.99 20.82 18.99
N LYS A 340 -19.39 19.63 18.58
CA LYS A 340 -19.02 18.36 19.21
C LYS A 340 -18.44 17.44 18.17
N VAL A 341 -17.61 16.50 18.59
CA VAL A 341 -17.00 15.50 17.73
C VAL A 341 -17.18 14.12 18.34
N GLN A 342 -17.32 13.14 17.49
CA GLN A 342 -17.37 11.73 17.83
C GLN A 342 -16.46 10.97 16.85
N VAL A 343 -15.54 10.15 17.38
CA VAL A 343 -14.81 9.17 16.56
C VAL A 343 -15.74 7.97 16.38
N ARG A 344 -15.84 7.48 15.15
CA ARG A 344 -16.65 6.34 14.75
C ARG A 344 -15.81 5.33 14.03
N VAL A 345 -15.94 4.08 14.41
CA VAL A 345 -15.23 2.92 13.87
C VAL A 345 -16.25 2.04 13.15
N TYR A 346 -15.98 1.72 11.92
CA TYR A 346 -16.83 0.91 11.06
C TYR A 346 -16.08 -0.35 10.66
N ASP A 347 -16.79 -1.47 10.63
CA ASP A 347 -16.27 -2.74 10.16
C ASP A 347 -16.05 -2.73 8.62
N GLU A 348 -15.58 -3.83 8.08
CA GLU A 348 -15.33 -4.03 6.65
C GLU A 348 -16.59 -3.86 5.78
N ASN A 349 -17.76 -4.18 6.33
CA ASN A 349 -19.05 -4.05 5.67
C ASN A 349 -19.64 -2.63 5.76
N GLY A 350 -18.90 -1.70 6.40
CA GLY A 350 -19.35 -0.32 6.60
C GLY A 350 -20.38 -0.15 7.71
N LYS A 351 -20.63 -1.18 8.53
CA LYS A 351 -21.49 -1.11 9.71
C LYS A 351 -20.74 -0.49 10.86
N LEU A 352 -21.43 0.31 11.68
CA LEU A 352 -20.85 0.96 12.86
C LEU A 352 -20.53 -0.09 13.94
N ALA A 353 -19.24 -0.38 14.14
CA ALA A 353 -18.75 -1.31 15.15
C ALA A 353 -18.61 -0.63 16.52
N ALA A 354 -18.08 0.60 16.55
CA ALA A 354 -17.88 1.35 17.79
C ALA A 354 -17.92 2.87 17.59
N LYS A 355 -18.11 3.61 18.68
CA LYS A 355 -18.06 5.08 18.69
C LYS A 355 -17.64 5.60 20.05
N THR A 356 -16.91 6.72 20.09
CA THR A 356 -16.64 7.43 21.35
C THR A 356 -17.90 8.15 21.85
N ALA A 357 -17.89 8.59 23.10
CA ALA A 357 -18.83 9.60 23.57
C ALA A 357 -18.67 10.90 22.76
N LEU A 358 -19.72 11.71 22.73
CA LEU A 358 -19.67 13.05 22.13
C LEU A 358 -18.75 13.96 22.96
N LYS A 359 -17.66 14.45 22.37
CA LYS A 359 -16.72 15.37 23.01
C LYS A 359 -16.99 16.80 22.59
N GLN A 360 -17.22 17.68 23.57
CA GLN A 360 -17.33 19.11 23.34
C GLN A 360 -15.98 19.68 22.87
N CYS A 361 -15.99 20.52 21.83
CA CYS A 361 -14.77 21.21 21.42
C CYS A 361 -14.33 22.22 22.48
N LYS A 362 -13.07 22.17 22.87
CA LYS A 362 -12.44 23.27 23.59
C LYS A 362 -12.45 24.51 22.67
N TYR A 363 -12.78 25.66 23.22
CA TYR A 363 -12.96 26.91 22.45
C TYR A 363 -14.04 26.84 21.37
N ALA A 364 -15.09 26.05 21.61
CA ALA A 364 -16.11 25.72 20.64
C ALA A 364 -17.00 26.89 20.20
N ALA A 365 -17.02 27.98 20.93
CA ALA A 365 -17.81 29.13 20.58
C ALA A 365 -17.05 30.09 19.68
N ARG A 366 -17.44 30.18 18.43
CA ARG A 366 -16.87 31.11 17.44
C ARG A 366 -17.98 31.92 16.79
N VAL A 367 -17.76 33.18 16.67
CA VAL A 367 -18.66 34.06 15.92
C VAL A 367 -18.21 34.07 14.48
N TRP A 368 -19.15 33.88 13.61
CA TRP A 368 -18.95 34.06 12.18
C TRP A 368 -18.86 35.57 11.91
N SER A 369 -17.67 36.12 11.75
CA SER A 369 -17.52 37.57 11.56
C SER A 369 -18.02 38.01 10.19
N LYS A 370 -18.57 39.21 10.16
CA LYS A 370 -18.94 39.98 8.94
C LYS A 370 -17.77 40.16 7.96
#